data_4f6444a788b966f6e38e5ae27c471bc6
#
_entry.id   4f6444a788b966f6e38e5ae27c471bc6
#
_cell.length_a   1.000
_cell.length_b   1.000
_cell.length_c   1.000
_cell.angle_alpha   90.00
_cell.angle_beta   90.00
_cell.angle_gamma   90.00
#
_symmetry.space_group_name_H-M   'P 1'
#
loop_
_entity.id
_entity.type
_entity.pdbx_description
1 polymer ?
#
loop_
_entity_poly.entity_id
_entity_poly.type
_entity_poly.pdbx_seq_one_letter_code
_entity_poly.pdbx_strand_id
1 'polypeptide(L)'
;MFQFVYWLRALAAILITNSHYADIWPASAMAFGGHYGNCIYFFLSGFCLYNIGKSFPKWYAKRIVRVYPALWIVAVVNLAVKFWSADGIMAYIHCFIYPTWYHFISSIMILYLIYYIIRVIQKKTGISLLWFLIAVLAVYLLMYAFLCDKSRYHIDDVGEHWCRFQFLASMLVGAYFRERYDRIGAKITVPDIVGFFVLAAAYFAGKIALSRIHEVSGFQFILPIIQVLLVGSTAVLFVKAEKKGVFERTSALIR
;
A
#
# COMPACT_ATOMS: atom_id res chain seq x y z
N MET A 1 19.73 10.92 1.58
CA MET A 1 18.42 10.53 2.17
C MET A 1 17.37 10.79 1.12
N PHE A 2 16.42 9.87 0.89
CA PHE A 2 15.43 10.02 -0.18
C PHE A 2 14.30 10.94 0.29
N GLN A 3 14.28 12.19 -0.16
CA GLN A 3 13.27 13.18 0.27
C GLN A 3 11.87 12.82 -0.23
N PHE A 4 11.73 12.27 -1.46
CA PHE A 4 10.45 11.86 -2.00
C PHE A 4 9.71 10.85 -1.09
N VAL A 5 10.44 10.05 -0.30
CA VAL A 5 9.85 9.11 0.66
C VAL A 5 9.04 9.83 1.73
N TYR A 6 9.49 10.98 2.21
CA TYR A 6 8.77 11.76 3.21
C TYR A 6 7.51 12.39 2.63
N TRP A 7 7.63 12.94 1.42
CA TRP A 7 6.50 13.56 0.73
C TRP A 7 5.42 12.54 0.35
N LEU A 8 5.81 11.37 -0.17
CA LEU A 8 4.86 10.29 -0.43
C LEU A 8 4.23 9.75 0.85
N ARG A 9 4.98 9.69 1.96
CA ARG A 9 4.44 9.29 3.26
C ARG A 9 3.42 10.30 3.76
N ALA A 10 3.68 11.59 3.62
CA ALA A 10 2.74 12.64 3.97
C ALA A 10 1.47 12.55 3.12
N LEU A 11 1.60 12.41 1.79
CA LEU A 11 0.46 12.21 0.90
C LEU A 11 -0.37 10.99 1.32
N ALA A 12 0.28 9.85 1.57
CA ALA A 12 -0.41 8.64 2.00
C ALA A 12 -1.15 8.84 3.33
N ALA A 13 -0.53 9.53 4.30
CA ALA A 13 -1.17 9.85 5.58
C ALA A 13 -2.41 10.72 5.38
N ILE A 14 -2.35 11.78 4.56
CA ILE A 14 -3.48 12.64 4.24
C ILE A 14 -4.62 11.82 3.61
N LEU A 15 -4.33 10.98 2.62
CA LEU A 15 -5.32 10.15 1.93
C LEU A 15 -6.00 9.16 2.87
N ILE A 16 -5.23 8.51 3.75
CA ILE A 16 -5.77 7.56 4.73
C ILE A 16 -6.63 8.31 5.76
N THR A 17 -6.13 9.41 6.31
CA THR A 17 -6.88 10.23 7.26
C THR A 17 -8.18 10.72 6.65
N ASN A 18 -8.13 11.27 5.42
CA ASN A 18 -9.33 11.72 4.70
C ASN A 18 -10.39 10.63 4.58
N SER A 19 -9.99 9.37 4.33
CA SER A 19 -10.94 8.26 4.17
C SER A 19 -11.70 7.88 5.45
N HIS A 20 -11.24 8.32 6.61
CA HIS A 20 -11.91 8.11 7.89
C HIS A 20 -12.91 9.22 8.26
N TYR A 21 -13.03 10.25 7.44
CA TYR A 21 -13.92 11.40 7.68
C TYR A 21 -15.20 11.38 6.84
N ALA A 22 -15.69 10.20 6.45
CA ALA A 22 -16.89 10.07 5.61
C ALA A 22 -18.11 10.75 6.22
N ASP A 23 -18.27 10.68 7.54
CA ASP A 23 -19.41 11.26 8.26
C ASP A 23 -19.27 12.79 8.48
N ILE A 24 -18.09 13.34 8.24
CA ILE A 24 -17.82 14.80 8.40
C ILE A 24 -18.02 15.53 7.08
N TRP A 25 -17.76 14.86 5.94
CA TRP A 25 -17.87 15.48 4.64
C TRP A 25 -19.34 15.62 4.18
N PRO A 26 -19.69 16.72 3.48
CA PRO A 26 -21.02 16.91 2.90
C PRO A 26 -21.47 15.75 1.98
N ALA A 27 -20.51 15.09 1.35
CA ALA A 27 -20.74 13.88 0.56
C ALA A 27 -19.68 12.84 0.92
N SER A 28 -20.10 11.61 1.22
CA SER A 28 -19.20 10.49 1.57
C SER A 28 -18.17 10.19 0.47
N ALA A 29 -18.48 10.52 -0.79
CA ALA A 29 -17.55 10.41 -1.91
C ALA A 29 -16.30 11.28 -1.75
N MET A 30 -16.32 12.31 -0.90
CA MET A 30 -15.16 13.16 -0.61
C MET A 30 -14.16 12.49 0.33
N ALA A 31 -14.58 11.48 1.10
CA ALA A 31 -13.74 10.64 1.94
C ALA A 31 -13.08 9.52 1.12
N PHE A 32 -12.23 9.87 0.18
CA PHE A 32 -11.58 8.93 -0.75
C PHE A 32 -10.09 8.76 -0.48
N GLY A 33 -9.50 7.75 -1.09
CA GLY A 33 -8.04 7.59 -1.19
C GLY A 33 -7.40 6.71 -0.13
N GLY A 34 -8.12 6.22 0.89
CA GLY A 34 -7.54 5.44 1.99
C GLY A 34 -6.81 4.18 1.51
N HIS A 35 -7.45 3.38 0.66
CA HIS A 35 -6.82 2.19 0.11
C HIS A 35 -5.61 2.52 -0.78
N TYR A 36 -5.70 3.57 -1.57
CA TYR A 36 -4.58 4.07 -2.36
C TYR A 36 -3.42 4.56 -1.48
N GLY A 37 -3.71 5.29 -0.40
CA GLY A 37 -2.72 5.67 0.62
C GLY A 37 -2.03 4.47 1.25
N ASN A 38 -2.78 3.40 1.58
CA ASN A 38 -2.21 2.14 2.06
C ASN A 38 -1.23 1.54 1.04
N CYS A 39 -1.58 1.48 -0.24
CA CYS A 39 -0.70 0.97 -1.30
C CYS A 39 0.58 1.81 -1.43
N ILE A 40 0.51 3.15 -1.26
CA ILE A 40 1.71 4.00 -1.20
C ILE A 40 2.59 3.63 0.01
N TYR A 41 2.04 3.37 1.20
CA TYR A 41 2.83 2.91 2.35
C TYR A 41 3.49 1.55 2.09
N PHE A 42 2.81 0.61 1.44
CA PHE A 42 3.41 -0.67 1.06
C PHE A 42 4.51 -0.50 0.01
N PHE A 43 4.32 0.37 -0.98
CA PHE A 43 5.37 0.75 -1.93
C PHE A 43 6.61 1.30 -1.19
N LEU A 44 6.41 2.25 -0.29
CA LEU A 44 7.50 2.83 0.50
C LEU A 44 8.19 1.78 1.39
N SER A 45 7.43 0.85 1.94
CA SER A 45 7.99 -0.29 2.69
C SER A 45 8.90 -1.13 1.82
N GLY A 46 8.47 -1.50 0.62
CA GLY A 46 9.27 -2.26 -0.34
C GLY A 46 10.54 -1.51 -0.77
N PHE A 47 10.43 -0.22 -1.07
CA PHE A 47 11.54 0.65 -1.43
C PHE A 47 12.59 0.75 -0.29
N CYS A 48 12.13 1.07 0.93
CA CYS A 48 13.03 1.27 2.07
C CYS A 48 13.64 -0.03 2.60
N LEU A 49 12.95 -1.17 2.43
CA LEU A 49 13.39 -2.48 2.90
C LEU A 49 14.14 -3.30 1.84
N TYR A 50 14.47 -2.72 0.72
CA TYR A 50 15.16 -3.39 -0.37
C TYR A 50 16.45 -4.09 0.07
N ASN A 51 17.26 -3.46 0.93
CA ASN A 51 18.50 -4.03 1.42
C ASN A 51 18.27 -4.92 2.64
N ILE A 52 18.26 -6.25 2.42
CA ILE A 52 18.22 -7.25 3.48
C ILE A 52 19.67 -7.65 3.82
N GLY A 53 20.18 -7.10 4.91
CA GLY A 53 21.55 -7.38 5.40
C GLY A 53 21.61 -8.23 6.67
N LYS A 54 20.47 -8.72 7.20
CA LYS A 54 20.38 -9.42 8.48
C LYS A 54 19.62 -10.73 8.35
N SER A 55 19.89 -11.68 9.27
CA SER A 55 19.08 -12.88 9.42
C SER A 55 17.61 -12.52 9.70
N PHE A 56 16.69 -13.38 9.27
CA PHE A 56 15.25 -13.15 9.40
C PHE A 56 14.82 -12.74 10.82
N PRO A 57 15.20 -13.44 11.91
CA PRO A 57 14.76 -13.05 13.26
C PRO A 57 15.16 -11.62 13.63
N LYS A 58 16.42 -11.24 13.36
CA LYS A 58 16.91 -9.88 13.66
C LYS A 58 16.28 -8.81 12.77
N TRP A 59 15.97 -9.17 11.52
CA TRP A 59 15.32 -8.27 10.59
C TRP A 59 13.85 -8.07 10.96
N TYR A 60 13.12 -9.16 11.27
CA TYR A 60 11.71 -9.14 11.59
C TYR A 60 11.44 -8.49 12.97
N ALA A 61 12.25 -8.80 13.99
CA ALA A 61 12.15 -8.17 15.29
C ALA A 61 12.18 -6.64 15.22
N LYS A 62 13.03 -6.06 14.33
CA LYS A 62 13.05 -4.62 14.10
C LYS A 62 11.73 -4.06 13.53
N ARG A 63 10.93 -4.87 12.86
CA ARG A 63 9.61 -4.47 12.33
C ARG A 63 8.60 -4.49 13.47
N ILE A 64 8.61 -5.54 14.29
CA ILE A 64 7.77 -5.64 15.49
C ILE A 64 8.00 -4.41 16.38
N VAL A 65 9.24 -4.12 16.76
CA VAL A 65 9.57 -2.98 17.63
C VAL A 65 9.14 -1.63 17.05
N ARG A 66 9.02 -1.50 15.73
CA ARG A 66 8.56 -0.25 15.09
C ARG A 66 7.04 -0.11 14.99
N VAL A 67 6.33 -1.22 14.90
CA VAL A 67 4.88 -1.23 14.62
C VAL A 67 4.09 -1.42 15.90
N TYR A 68 4.47 -2.40 16.73
CA TYR A 68 3.67 -2.83 17.85
C TYR A 68 3.54 -1.83 19.02
N PRO A 69 4.55 -1.02 19.39
CA PRO A 69 4.37 -0.07 20.49
C PRO A 69 3.23 0.93 20.26
N ALA A 70 3.14 1.49 19.04
CA ALA A 70 2.05 2.39 18.70
C ALA A 70 0.69 1.66 18.71
N LEU A 71 0.66 0.43 18.15
CA LEU A 71 -0.53 -0.41 18.17
C LEU A 71 -1.01 -0.68 19.60
N TRP A 72 -0.11 -1.07 20.50
CA TRP A 72 -0.45 -1.39 21.89
C TRP A 72 -0.98 -0.17 22.64
N ILE A 73 -0.39 1.01 22.45
CA ILE A 73 -0.89 2.25 23.04
C ILE A 73 -2.33 2.49 22.60
N VAL A 74 -2.61 2.41 21.30
CA VAL A 74 -3.96 2.64 20.77
C VAL A 74 -4.94 1.56 21.24
N ALA A 75 -4.52 0.29 21.30
CA ALA A 75 -5.35 -0.80 21.80
C ALA A 75 -5.72 -0.59 23.28
N VAL A 76 -4.74 -0.23 24.12
CA VAL A 76 -4.98 0.07 25.56
C VAL A 76 -5.93 1.25 25.72
N VAL A 77 -5.73 2.34 24.97
CA VAL A 77 -6.62 3.51 25.04
C VAL A 77 -8.04 3.13 24.64
N ASN A 78 -8.24 2.42 23.52
CA ASN A 78 -9.57 2.03 23.06
C ASN A 78 -10.29 1.09 24.03
N LEU A 79 -9.56 0.19 24.70
CA LEU A 79 -10.13 -0.65 25.76
C LEU A 79 -10.47 0.17 27.00
N ALA A 80 -9.60 1.11 27.40
CA ALA A 80 -9.81 1.95 28.59
C ALA A 80 -11.03 2.88 28.43
N VAL A 81 -11.24 3.45 27.24
CA VAL A 81 -12.42 4.29 26.95
C VAL A 81 -13.64 3.47 26.56
N LYS A 82 -13.57 2.14 26.63
CA LYS A 82 -14.65 1.20 26.26
C LYS A 82 -15.15 1.36 24.81
N PHE A 83 -14.30 1.87 23.95
CA PHE A 83 -14.59 1.91 22.50
C PHE A 83 -14.52 0.50 21.89
N TRP A 84 -13.69 -0.37 22.48
CA TRP A 84 -13.65 -1.81 22.21
C TRP A 84 -13.99 -2.59 23.46
N SER A 85 -14.63 -3.77 23.27
CA SER A 85 -14.79 -4.81 24.27
C SER A 85 -13.87 -5.98 23.93
N ALA A 86 -13.15 -6.49 24.89
CA ALA A 86 -12.31 -7.67 24.75
C ALA A 86 -12.84 -8.78 25.66
N ASP A 87 -13.76 -9.58 25.12
CA ASP A 87 -14.34 -10.70 25.84
C ASP A 87 -13.59 -12.00 25.49
N GLY A 88 -12.84 -12.49 26.48
CA GLY A 88 -12.08 -13.72 26.35
C GLY A 88 -10.69 -13.56 25.69
N ILE A 89 -9.88 -14.59 25.85
CA ILE A 89 -8.46 -14.61 25.43
C ILE A 89 -8.25 -14.33 23.93
N MET A 90 -9.18 -14.79 23.07
CA MET A 90 -9.06 -14.57 21.62
C MET A 90 -9.19 -13.10 21.25
N ALA A 91 -10.05 -12.34 21.94
CA ALA A 91 -10.16 -10.90 21.72
C ALA A 91 -8.84 -10.17 22.07
N TYR A 92 -8.18 -10.55 23.16
CA TYR A 92 -6.86 -10.01 23.49
C TYR A 92 -5.78 -10.40 22.47
N ILE A 93 -5.78 -11.64 21.96
CA ILE A 93 -4.89 -12.05 20.86
C ILE A 93 -5.11 -11.15 19.64
N HIS A 94 -6.37 -10.90 19.27
CA HIS A 94 -6.73 -10.04 18.15
C HIS A 94 -6.42 -8.56 18.36
N CYS A 95 -6.35 -8.09 19.61
CA CYS A 95 -5.94 -6.71 19.94
C CYS A 95 -4.43 -6.53 19.91
N PHE A 96 -3.67 -7.48 20.51
CA PHE A 96 -2.28 -7.23 20.89
C PHE A 96 -1.25 -8.07 20.13
N ILE A 97 -1.61 -9.27 19.65
CA ILE A 97 -0.67 -10.20 19.00
C ILE A 97 -0.89 -10.24 17.50
N TYR A 98 -2.09 -10.55 17.05
CA TYR A 98 -2.49 -10.55 15.65
C TYR A 98 -3.64 -9.57 15.45
N PRO A 99 -3.33 -8.27 15.27
CA PRO A 99 -4.29 -7.19 15.35
C PRO A 99 -5.23 -7.16 14.13
N THR A 100 -6.23 -8.03 14.13
CA THR A 100 -7.20 -8.16 13.04
C THR A 100 -8.13 -6.96 12.94
N TRP A 101 -8.35 -6.23 14.03
CA TRP A 101 -9.12 -4.98 14.02
C TRP A 101 -8.42 -3.86 13.25
N TYR A 102 -7.09 -3.98 13.07
CA TYR A 102 -6.31 -3.12 12.19
C TYR A 102 -5.81 -3.94 10.99
N HIS A 103 -6.67 -4.12 10.00
CA HIS A 103 -6.36 -4.93 8.81
C HIS A 103 -5.04 -4.53 8.13
N PHE A 104 -4.69 -3.24 8.15
CA PHE A 104 -3.41 -2.75 7.65
C PHE A 104 -2.22 -3.36 8.42
N ILE A 105 -2.28 -3.39 9.77
CA ILE A 105 -1.17 -3.88 10.60
C ILE A 105 -1.01 -5.40 10.47
N SER A 106 -2.10 -6.15 10.49
CA SER A 106 -2.07 -7.60 10.28
C SER A 106 -1.51 -7.94 8.89
N SER A 107 -1.93 -7.19 7.87
CA SER A 107 -1.44 -7.37 6.50
C SER A 107 0.05 -7.08 6.38
N ILE A 108 0.54 -5.96 6.93
CA ILE A 108 1.96 -5.58 6.78
C ILE A 108 2.89 -6.59 7.47
N MET A 109 2.47 -7.16 8.60
CA MET A 109 3.28 -8.16 9.31
C MET A 109 3.42 -9.46 8.51
N ILE A 110 2.33 -9.97 7.94
CA ILE A 110 2.37 -11.14 7.05
C ILE A 110 3.20 -10.82 5.79
N LEU A 111 2.98 -9.67 5.18
CA LEU A 111 3.65 -9.29 3.94
C LEU A 111 5.14 -9.03 4.14
N TYR A 112 5.58 -8.62 5.32
CA TYR A 112 7.02 -8.57 5.63
C TYR A 112 7.67 -9.95 5.57
N LEU A 113 7.01 -11.01 6.05
CA LEU A 113 7.52 -12.37 5.95
C LEU A 113 7.65 -12.80 4.47
N ILE A 114 6.57 -12.64 3.69
CA ILE A 114 6.55 -13.01 2.26
C ILE A 114 7.61 -12.19 1.51
N TYR A 115 7.67 -10.89 1.74
CA TYR A 115 8.65 -10.00 1.12
C TYR A 115 10.09 -10.41 1.43
N TYR A 116 10.39 -10.76 2.70
CA TYR A 116 11.71 -11.24 3.08
C TYR A 116 12.10 -12.50 2.29
N ILE A 117 11.20 -13.47 2.19
CA ILE A 117 11.41 -14.73 1.44
C ILE A 117 11.71 -14.40 -0.03
N ILE A 118 10.88 -13.58 -0.68
CA ILE A 118 11.07 -13.16 -2.07
C ILE A 118 12.45 -12.51 -2.25
N ARG A 119 12.84 -11.60 -1.36
CA ARG A 119 14.13 -10.91 -1.44
C ARG A 119 15.33 -11.85 -1.23
N VAL A 120 15.21 -12.84 -0.36
CA VAL A 120 16.24 -13.87 -0.17
C VAL A 120 16.38 -14.74 -1.42
N ILE A 121 15.27 -15.19 -1.99
CA ILE A 121 15.26 -15.95 -3.24
C ILE A 121 15.89 -15.12 -4.36
N GLN A 122 15.45 -13.88 -4.55
CA GLN A 122 16.00 -12.98 -5.56
C GLN A 122 17.53 -12.82 -5.43
N LYS A 123 18.03 -12.59 -4.21
CA LYS A 123 19.47 -12.46 -3.97
C LYS A 123 20.26 -13.73 -4.30
N LYS A 124 19.68 -14.90 -4.05
CA LYS A 124 20.33 -16.20 -4.31
C LYS A 124 20.30 -16.59 -5.77
N THR A 125 19.21 -16.31 -6.47
CA THR A 125 18.95 -16.79 -7.83
C THR A 125 19.24 -15.76 -8.92
N GLY A 126 19.30 -14.47 -8.57
CA GLY A 126 19.40 -13.38 -9.55
C GLY A 126 18.11 -13.11 -10.33
N ILE A 127 17.00 -13.81 -10.03
CA ILE A 127 15.71 -13.62 -10.72
C ILE A 127 15.23 -12.18 -10.50
N SER A 128 14.79 -11.53 -11.58
CA SER A 128 14.27 -10.15 -11.51
C SER A 128 13.00 -10.07 -10.65
N LEU A 129 12.85 -8.98 -9.89
CA LEU A 129 11.62 -8.67 -9.14
C LEU A 129 10.37 -8.63 -10.03
N LEU A 130 10.54 -8.33 -11.31
CA LEU A 130 9.43 -8.32 -12.27
C LEU A 130 8.77 -9.71 -12.38
N TRP A 131 9.54 -10.80 -12.36
CA TRP A 131 8.97 -12.15 -12.40
C TRP A 131 8.16 -12.50 -11.15
N PHE A 132 8.60 -12.05 -9.98
CA PHE A 132 7.80 -12.18 -8.76
C PHE A 132 6.51 -11.37 -8.82
N LEU A 133 6.56 -10.17 -9.39
CA LEU A 133 5.36 -9.34 -9.59
C LEU A 133 4.38 -10.02 -10.58
N ILE A 134 4.88 -10.58 -11.68
CA ILE A 134 4.08 -11.35 -12.65
C ILE A 134 3.46 -12.58 -11.96
N ALA A 135 4.23 -13.30 -11.14
CA ALA A 135 3.73 -14.46 -10.40
C ALA A 135 2.62 -14.07 -9.40
N VAL A 136 2.79 -12.97 -8.65
CA VAL A 136 1.76 -12.45 -7.74
C VAL A 136 0.50 -12.07 -8.52
N LEU A 137 0.63 -11.42 -9.67
CA LEU A 137 -0.49 -11.06 -10.54
C LEU A 137 -1.18 -12.30 -11.11
N ALA A 138 -0.42 -13.30 -11.55
CA ALA A 138 -0.98 -14.56 -12.05
C ALA A 138 -1.77 -15.31 -10.98
N VAL A 139 -1.23 -15.42 -9.76
CA VAL A 139 -1.93 -16.03 -8.61
C VAL A 139 -3.19 -15.23 -8.29
N TYR A 140 -3.11 -13.91 -8.27
CA TYR A 140 -4.26 -13.04 -8.05
C TYR A 140 -5.37 -13.29 -9.07
N LEU A 141 -5.05 -13.33 -10.37
CA LEU A 141 -6.02 -13.55 -11.43
C LEU A 141 -6.64 -14.95 -11.38
N LEU A 142 -5.82 -15.98 -11.07
CA LEU A 142 -6.32 -17.35 -10.88
C LEU A 142 -7.29 -17.42 -9.68
N MET A 143 -6.88 -16.88 -8.54
CA MET A 143 -7.77 -16.86 -7.36
C MET A 143 -9.03 -16.04 -7.63
N TYR A 144 -8.92 -14.90 -8.33
CA TYR A 144 -10.08 -14.12 -8.73
C TYR A 144 -11.04 -14.93 -9.60
N ALA A 145 -10.52 -15.65 -10.60
CA ALA A 145 -11.34 -16.44 -11.53
C ALA A 145 -12.17 -17.51 -10.81
N PHE A 146 -11.60 -18.18 -9.80
CA PHE A 146 -12.20 -19.35 -9.16
C PHE A 146 -12.82 -19.09 -7.78
N LEU A 147 -12.38 -18.08 -7.04
CA LEU A 147 -12.75 -17.88 -5.63
C LEU A 147 -13.48 -16.57 -5.34
N CYS A 148 -13.39 -15.58 -6.25
CA CYS A 148 -14.00 -14.27 -6.01
C CYS A 148 -15.50 -14.30 -6.26
N ASP A 149 -16.27 -13.76 -5.32
CA ASP A 149 -17.68 -13.42 -5.56
C ASP A 149 -17.74 -12.22 -6.51
N LYS A 150 -18.31 -12.46 -7.70
CA LYS A 150 -18.44 -11.45 -8.77
C LYS A 150 -19.77 -10.72 -8.74
N SER A 151 -20.66 -11.10 -7.81
CA SER A 151 -22.01 -10.54 -7.71
C SER A 151 -22.03 -9.16 -7.07
N ARG A 152 -20.99 -8.79 -6.32
CA ARG A 152 -20.86 -7.50 -5.64
C ARG A 152 -19.44 -6.95 -5.72
N TYR A 153 -19.31 -5.63 -5.58
CA TYR A 153 -18.01 -4.97 -5.48
C TYR A 153 -17.46 -5.10 -4.06
N HIS A 154 -16.26 -5.71 -3.92
CA HIS A 154 -15.61 -5.88 -2.62
C HIS A 154 -14.09 -6.04 -2.72
N ILE A 155 -13.51 -5.89 -3.91
CA ILE A 155 -12.11 -6.21 -4.20
C ILE A 155 -11.10 -5.35 -3.40
N ASP A 156 -11.49 -4.15 -2.98
CA ASP A 156 -10.68 -3.23 -2.19
C ASP A 156 -11.15 -3.10 -0.74
N ASP A 157 -12.06 -3.96 -0.31
CA ASP A 157 -12.46 -4.04 1.08
C ASP A 157 -11.26 -4.49 1.94
N VAL A 158 -10.91 -3.68 2.96
CA VAL A 158 -9.75 -3.96 3.82
C VAL A 158 -9.93 -5.23 4.65
N GLY A 159 -11.16 -5.68 4.90
CA GLY A 159 -11.47 -6.95 5.55
C GLY A 159 -11.19 -8.17 4.67
N GLU A 160 -11.16 -7.99 3.38
CA GLU A 160 -10.99 -9.06 2.39
C GLU A 160 -9.51 -9.37 2.12
N HIS A 161 -9.24 -10.60 1.72
CA HIS A 161 -7.87 -11.02 1.42
C HIS A 161 -7.33 -10.44 0.11
N TRP A 162 -8.20 -9.94 -0.78
CA TRP A 162 -7.86 -9.41 -2.09
C TRP A 162 -6.92 -8.21 -2.01
N CYS A 163 -7.12 -7.32 -1.04
CA CYS A 163 -6.28 -6.15 -0.85
C CYS A 163 -4.82 -6.51 -0.53
N ARG A 164 -4.55 -7.69 0.06
CA ARG A 164 -3.18 -8.14 0.37
C ARG A 164 -2.35 -8.41 -0.88
N PHE A 165 -2.96 -8.85 -1.98
CA PHE A 165 -2.26 -8.99 -3.27
C PHE A 165 -1.83 -7.62 -3.79
N GLN A 166 -2.68 -6.61 -3.69
CA GLN A 166 -2.39 -5.23 -4.09
C GLN A 166 -1.26 -4.65 -3.25
N PHE A 167 -1.28 -4.88 -1.95
CA PHE A 167 -0.24 -4.45 -1.02
C PHE A 167 1.09 -5.13 -1.32
N LEU A 168 1.10 -6.45 -1.57
CA LEU A 168 2.31 -7.17 -1.95
C LEU A 168 2.86 -6.68 -3.30
N ALA A 169 1.99 -6.51 -4.29
CA ALA A 169 2.39 -5.97 -5.59
C ALA A 169 3.00 -4.57 -5.44
N SER A 170 2.39 -3.69 -4.63
CA SER A 170 2.93 -2.36 -4.34
C SER A 170 4.30 -2.43 -3.64
N MET A 171 4.51 -3.37 -2.70
CA MET A 171 5.83 -3.59 -2.09
C MET A 171 6.88 -4.03 -3.12
N LEU A 172 6.53 -4.95 -4.03
CA LEU A 172 7.43 -5.42 -5.07
C LEU A 172 7.76 -4.30 -6.08
N VAL A 173 6.78 -3.49 -6.46
CA VAL A 173 7.01 -2.28 -7.26
C VAL A 173 7.96 -1.32 -6.53
N GLY A 174 7.79 -1.09 -5.24
CA GLY A 174 8.69 -0.27 -4.44
C GLY A 174 10.13 -0.79 -4.43
N ALA A 175 10.30 -2.11 -4.26
CA ALA A 175 11.61 -2.76 -4.33
C ALA A 175 12.24 -2.64 -5.73
N TYR A 176 11.44 -2.81 -6.79
CA TYR A 176 11.88 -2.65 -8.18
C TYR A 176 12.31 -1.20 -8.48
N PHE A 177 11.59 -0.22 -7.94
CA PHE A 177 11.98 1.19 -8.03
C PHE A 177 13.31 1.45 -7.31
N ARG A 178 13.53 0.85 -6.15
CA ARG A 178 14.80 0.98 -5.41
C ARG A 178 15.97 0.42 -6.20
N GLU A 179 15.79 -0.72 -6.84
CA GLU A 179 16.80 -1.35 -7.69
C GLU A 179 17.18 -0.46 -8.88
N ARG A 180 16.23 0.30 -9.40
CA ARG A 180 16.40 1.12 -10.61
C ARG A 180 16.42 2.62 -10.35
N TYR A 181 16.46 3.03 -9.08
CA TYR A 181 16.36 4.43 -8.67
C TYR A 181 17.33 5.34 -9.42
N ASP A 182 18.59 4.91 -9.57
CA ASP A 182 19.63 5.72 -10.20
C ASP A 182 19.42 5.88 -11.72
N ARG A 183 18.68 4.97 -12.34
CA ARG A 183 18.33 5.00 -13.78
C ARG A 183 17.14 5.91 -14.09
N ILE A 184 16.35 6.29 -13.10
CA ILE A 184 15.23 7.21 -13.30
C ILE A 184 15.79 8.61 -13.51
N GLY A 185 15.54 9.22 -14.69
CA GLY A 185 15.98 10.58 -15.00
C GLY A 185 15.27 11.65 -14.17
N ALA A 186 15.82 12.88 -14.15
CA ALA A 186 15.22 14.01 -13.45
C ALA A 186 14.11 14.74 -14.26
N LYS A 187 14.04 14.51 -15.59
CA LYS A 187 13.11 15.24 -16.44
C LYS A 187 11.69 14.67 -16.30
N ILE A 188 10.76 15.47 -15.80
CA ILE A 188 9.33 15.20 -15.87
C ILE A 188 8.88 15.46 -17.30
N THR A 189 8.26 14.47 -17.93
CA THR A 189 7.78 14.52 -19.32
C THR A 189 6.25 14.62 -19.36
N VAL A 190 5.70 15.08 -20.49
CA VAL A 190 4.24 15.11 -20.69
C VAL A 190 3.60 13.73 -20.49
N PRO A 191 4.17 12.62 -21.04
CA PRO A 191 3.66 11.28 -20.77
C PRO A 191 3.61 10.90 -19.29
N ASP A 192 4.54 11.36 -18.44
CA ASP A 192 4.49 11.08 -17.01
C ASP A 192 3.26 11.71 -16.36
N ILE A 193 2.97 12.96 -16.72
CA ILE A 193 1.84 13.73 -16.18
C ILE A 193 0.52 13.17 -16.72
N VAL A 194 0.42 12.99 -18.03
CA VAL A 194 -0.79 12.45 -18.69
C VAL A 194 -1.07 11.04 -18.17
N GLY A 195 -0.05 10.18 -18.09
CA GLY A 195 -0.17 8.81 -17.57
C GLY A 195 -0.69 8.80 -16.13
N PHE A 196 -0.19 9.68 -15.26
CA PHE A 196 -0.70 9.81 -13.90
C PHE A 196 -2.18 10.19 -13.88
N PHE A 197 -2.59 11.23 -14.61
CA PHE A 197 -3.99 11.68 -14.61
C PHE A 197 -4.93 10.66 -15.25
N VAL A 198 -4.51 9.98 -16.32
CA VAL A 198 -5.29 8.90 -16.93
C VAL A 198 -5.48 7.74 -15.96
N LEU A 199 -4.43 7.29 -15.27
CA LEU A 199 -4.52 6.22 -14.29
C LEU A 199 -5.36 6.64 -13.07
N ALA A 200 -5.23 7.88 -12.61
CA ALA A 200 -6.04 8.41 -11.51
C ALA A 200 -7.53 8.47 -11.92
N ALA A 201 -7.84 9.02 -13.09
CA ALA A 201 -9.20 9.07 -13.60
C ALA A 201 -9.78 7.66 -13.78
N ALA A 202 -9.03 6.73 -14.36
CA ALA A 202 -9.44 5.35 -14.55
C ALA A 202 -9.69 4.64 -13.21
N TYR A 203 -8.84 4.87 -12.20
CA TYR A 203 -9.01 4.30 -10.87
C TYR A 203 -10.28 4.82 -10.18
N PHE A 204 -10.44 6.15 -10.08
CA PHE A 204 -11.57 6.73 -9.36
C PHE A 204 -12.90 6.54 -10.10
N ALA A 205 -12.93 6.75 -11.42
CA ALA A 205 -14.12 6.49 -12.23
C ALA A 205 -14.48 5.00 -12.24
N GLY A 206 -13.48 4.12 -12.36
CA GLY A 206 -13.67 2.68 -12.30
C GLY A 206 -14.23 2.23 -10.94
N LYS A 207 -13.74 2.78 -9.84
CA LYS A 207 -14.29 2.51 -8.50
C LYS A 207 -15.76 2.90 -8.39
N ILE A 208 -16.12 4.09 -8.87
CA ILE A 208 -17.51 4.56 -8.87
C ILE A 208 -18.39 3.67 -9.76
N ALA A 209 -17.93 3.33 -10.96
CA ALA A 209 -18.68 2.48 -11.88
C ALA A 209 -18.90 1.08 -11.30
N LEU A 210 -17.84 0.42 -10.84
CA LEU A 210 -17.89 -0.94 -10.30
C LEU A 210 -18.70 -1.05 -8.99
N SER A 211 -18.77 0.02 -8.19
CA SER A 211 -19.56 0.04 -6.96
C SER A 211 -21.04 0.34 -7.17
N ARG A 212 -21.41 0.92 -8.32
CA ARG A 212 -22.80 1.36 -8.60
C ARG A 212 -23.48 0.57 -9.70
N ILE A 213 -22.72 -0.01 -10.63
CA ILE A 213 -23.26 -0.72 -11.80
C ILE A 213 -23.03 -2.22 -11.59
N HIS A 214 -24.10 -2.93 -11.24
CA HIS A 214 -24.03 -4.35 -10.89
C HIS A 214 -23.51 -5.22 -12.04
N GLU A 215 -23.90 -4.90 -13.29
CA GLU A 215 -23.51 -5.65 -14.48
C GLU A 215 -22.01 -5.67 -14.75
N VAL A 216 -21.28 -4.67 -14.26
CA VAL A 216 -19.82 -4.58 -14.45
C VAL A 216 -19.02 -5.04 -13.23
N SER A 217 -19.67 -5.45 -12.14
CA SER A 217 -19.00 -5.90 -10.91
C SER A 217 -18.02 -7.08 -11.15
N GLY A 218 -18.30 -7.92 -12.14
CA GLY A 218 -17.43 -9.02 -12.56
C GLY A 218 -16.06 -8.59 -13.06
N PHE A 219 -15.87 -7.31 -13.43
CA PHE A 219 -14.60 -6.75 -13.89
C PHE A 219 -13.80 -6.06 -12.77
N GLN A 220 -14.23 -6.16 -11.52
CA GLN A 220 -13.55 -5.50 -10.39
C GLN A 220 -12.06 -5.84 -10.25
N PHE A 221 -11.59 -6.97 -10.82
CA PHE A 221 -10.19 -7.38 -10.84
C PHE A 221 -9.26 -6.40 -11.53
N ILE A 222 -9.77 -5.53 -12.42
CA ILE A 222 -8.98 -4.55 -13.17
C ILE A 222 -8.52 -3.41 -12.24
N LEU A 223 -9.33 -3.07 -11.24
CA LEU A 223 -9.08 -1.93 -10.38
C LEU A 223 -7.77 -2.03 -9.57
N PRO A 224 -7.44 -3.19 -8.94
CA PRO A 224 -6.14 -3.40 -8.30
C PRO A 224 -4.94 -3.22 -9.24
N ILE A 225 -5.06 -3.63 -10.48
CA ILE A 225 -3.99 -3.48 -11.49
C ILE A 225 -3.77 -2.00 -11.78
N ILE A 226 -4.85 -1.27 -12.07
CA ILE A 226 -4.79 0.18 -12.30
C ILE A 226 -4.21 0.88 -11.08
N GLN A 227 -4.58 0.49 -9.88
CA GLN A 227 -4.10 1.09 -8.64
C GLN A 227 -2.60 0.89 -8.44
N VAL A 228 -2.07 -0.30 -8.67
CA VAL A 228 -0.62 -0.57 -8.59
C VAL A 228 0.15 0.25 -9.61
N LEU A 229 -0.38 0.38 -10.84
CA LEU A 229 0.19 1.26 -11.87
C LEU A 229 0.13 2.73 -11.46
N LEU A 230 -0.96 3.19 -10.84
CA LEU A 230 -1.10 4.55 -10.32
C LEU A 230 -0.09 4.84 -9.22
N VAL A 231 0.13 3.90 -8.28
CA VAL A 231 1.19 4.02 -7.25
C VAL A 231 2.57 4.18 -7.90
N GLY A 232 2.87 3.35 -8.91
CA GLY A 232 4.12 3.45 -9.68
C GLY A 232 4.28 4.80 -10.39
N SER A 233 3.23 5.26 -11.07
CA SER A 233 3.22 6.56 -11.76
C SER A 233 3.43 7.72 -10.79
N THR A 234 2.75 7.71 -9.64
CA THR A 234 2.95 8.70 -8.57
C THR A 234 4.39 8.70 -8.09
N ALA A 235 4.96 7.52 -7.84
CA ALA A 235 6.34 7.41 -7.41
C ALA A 235 7.33 7.95 -8.45
N VAL A 236 7.09 7.72 -9.75
CA VAL A 236 7.91 8.31 -10.84
C VAL A 236 7.92 9.83 -10.74
N LEU A 237 6.75 10.46 -10.59
CA LEU A 237 6.64 11.92 -10.50
C LEU A 237 7.39 12.46 -9.29
N PHE A 238 7.25 11.82 -8.13
CA PHE A 238 7.93 12.27 -6.90
C PHE A 238 9.45 12.05 -6.97
N VAL A 239 9.93 10.93 -7.52
CA VAL A 239 11.36 10.69 -7.72
C VAL A 239 11.96 11.70 -8.69
N LYS A 240 11.27 12.00 -9.81
CA LYS A 240 11.73 13.00 -10.77
C LYS A 240 11.72 14.41 -10.18
N ALA A 241 10.70 14.74 -9.36
CA ALA A 241 10.65 16.03 -8.64
C ALA A 241 11.81 16.18 -7.64
N GLU A 242 12.14 15.11 -6.90
CA GLU A 242 13.33 15.10 -6.02
C GLU A 242 14.60 15.35 -6.81
N LYS A 243 14.83 14.60 -7.88
CA LYS A 243 16.03 14.72 -8.72
C LYS A 243 16.13 16.09 -9.42
N LYS A 244 15.03 16.80 -9.57
CA LYS A 244 14.97 18.19 -10.07
C LYS A 244 15.22 19.23 -8.97
N GLY A 245 15.38 18.82 -7.70
CA GLY A 245 15.60 19.72 -6.55
C GLY A 245 14.35 20.45 -6.06
N VAL A 246 13.14 20.01 -6.43
CA VAL A 246 11.87 20.68 -6.03
C VAL A 246 11.73 20.67 -4.50
N PHE A 247 12.05 19.57 -3.86
CA PHE A 247 11.86 19.42 -2.40
C PHE A 247 12.89 20.18 -1.57
N GLU A 248 14.09 20.40 -2.09
CA GLU A 248 15.13 21.22 -1.42
C GLU A 248 14.70 22.70 -1.36
N ARG A 249 14.10 23.21 -2.43
CA ARG A 249 13.58 24.58 -2.49
C ARG A 249 12.43 24.77 -1.50
N THR A 250 11.54 23.79 -1.37
CA THR A 250 10.41 23.86 -0.44
C THR A 250 10.88 23.82 1.02
N SER A 251 11.89 23.01 1.35
CA SER A 251 12.45 22.98 2.70
C SER A 251 13.21 24.25 3.09
N ALA A 252 13.75 24.98 2.12
CA ALA A 252 14.40 26.29 2.34
C ALA A 252 13.40 27.42 2.57
N LEU A 253 12.15 27.29 2.05
CA LEU A 253 11.06 28.27 2.25
C LEU A 253 10.35 28.12 3.61
N ILE A 254 10.50 26.97 4.29
CA ILE A 254 9.85 26.64 5.57
C ILE A 254 10.80 26.92 6.76
N ARG A 255 12.08 27.19 6.51
CA ARG A 255 13.05 27.63 7.51
C ARG A 255 13.09 29.14 7.64
#